data_ee813fd1de60fc2ce0ed52e108a5afb2
#
_entry.id   ee813fd1de60fc2ce0ed52e108a5afb2
#
_cell.length_a   1.000
_cell.length_b   1.000
_cell.length_c   1.000
_cell.angle_alpha   90.00
_cell.angle_beta   90.00
_cell.angle_gamma   90.00
#
_symmetry.space_group_name_H-M   'P 1'
#
loop_
_entity.id
_entity.type
_entity.pdbx_description
1 polymer ?
#
loop_
_entity_poly.entity_id
_entity_poly.type
_entity_poly.pdbx_seq_one_letter_code
_entity_poly.pdbx_strand_id
1 'polypeptide(L)' 'MKNDEYSLSYIYNEAIRLHMEYLPHMRVGEFWWNFKMWFSLKEPDLFYVADDKLLEYMKEFCKEESEKWIRSNE' A
#
# COMPACT_ATOMS: atom_id res chain seq x y z
N MET A 1 13.69 17.69 9.86
CA MET A 1 13.56 17.40 9.49
C MET A 1 13.58 17.21 8.69
N LYS A 2 13.68 16.85 8.40
CA LYS A 2 13.73 16.70 7.61
C LYS A 2 13.01 16.39 7.03
N ASN A 3 12.72 15.98 6.69
CA ASN A 3 12.19 15.64 6.13
C ASN A 3 11.25 15.60 5.74
N ASP A 4 11.44 15.56 5.70
CA ASP A 4 10.26 15.96 5.27
C ASP A 4 9.79 15.88 3.86
N GLU A 5 10.45 15.15 3.08
CA GLU A 5 9.97 14.74 1.81
C GLU A 5 8.66 14.02 1.93
N TYR A 6 8.48 13.34 3.07
CA TYR A 6 7.31 12.51 3.28
C TYR A 6 6.59 12.96 4.54
N SER A 7 5.77 14.00 4.40
CA SER A 7 4.87 14.38 5.47
C SER A 7 3.78 13.33 5.63
N LEU A 8 3.09 13.35 6.78
CA LEU A 8 2.01 12.42 7.01
C LEU A 8 0.91 12.58 5.97
N SER A 9 0.57 13.81 5.62
CA SER A 9 -0.47 14.00 4.62
C SER A 9 -0.05 13.46 3.26
N TYR A 10 1.22 13.60 2.90
CA TYR A 10 1.70 13.03 1.65
C TYR A 10 1.55 11.51 1.67
N ILE A 11 1.93 10.86 2.77
CA ILE A 11 1.86 9.41 2.88
C ILE A 11 0.41 8.93 2.74
N TYR A 12 -0.50 9.55 3.49
CA TYR A 12 -1.90 9.14 3.43
C TYR A 12 -2.52 9.42 2.06
N ASN A 13 -2.16 10.55 1.45
CA ASN A 13 -2.69 10.87 0.13
C ASN A 13 -2.20 9.87 -0.93
N GLU A 14 -0.95 9.46 -0.83
CA GLU A 14 -0.42 8.46 -1.76
C GLU A 14 -1.09 7.11 -1.55
N ALA A 15 -1.40 6.75 -0.31
CA ALA A 15 -2.10 5.50 -0.05
C ALA A 15 -3.50 5.53 -0.68
N ILE A 16 -4.19 6.66 -0.54
CA ILE A 16 -5.51 6.81 -1.14
C ILE A 16 -5.41 6.73 -2.66
N ARG A 17 -4.44 7.42 -3.22
CA ARG A 17 -4.27 7.42 -4.67
C ARG A 17 -4.01 6.01 -5.20
N LEU A 18 -3.14 5.28 -4.54
CA LEU A 18 -2.83 3.91 -4.96
C LEU A 18 -4.06 3.01 -4.85
N HIS A 19 -4.80 3.15 -3.77
CA HIS A 19 -6.01 2.36 -3.58
C HIS A 19 -7.01 2.65 -4.70
N MET A 20 -7.24 3.92 -4.99
CA MET A 20 -8.20 4.31 -6.00
C MET A 20 -7.77 3.91 -7.41
N GLU A 21 -6.49 3.99 -7.66
CA GLU A 21 -5.96 3.72 -9.00
C GLU A 21 -5.87 2.22 -9.30
N TYR A 22 -5.40 1.44 -8.34
CA TYR A 22 -5.10 0.03 -8.59
C TYR A 22 -6.16 -0.93 -8.08
N LEU A 23 -6.79 -0.62 -6.94
CA LEU A 23 -7.70 -1.56 -6.30
C LEU A 23 -9.00 -0.87 -5.88
N PRO A 24 -9.66 -0.17 -6.82
CA PRO A 24 -10.87 0.59 -6.45
C PRO A 24 -12.03 -0.29 -6.03
N HIS A 25 -11.99 -1.58 -6.35
CA HIS A 25 -13.05 -2.50 -5.97
C HIS A 25 -12.98 -2.90 -4.50
N MET A 26 -11.85 -2.66 -3.83
CA MET A 26 -11.71 -3.00 -2.42
C MET A 26 -12.23 -1.89 -1.54
N ARG A 27 -12.93 -2.26 -0.46
CA ARG A 27 -13.29 -1.30 0.56
C ARG A 27 -12.05 -0.90 1.35
N VAL A 28 -12.12 0.23 2.05
CA VAL A 28 -10.96 0.77 2.77
C VAL A 28 -10.41 -0.25 3.77
N GLY A 29 -11.29 -0.85 4.57
CA GLY A 29 -10.83 -1.83 5.54
C GLY A 29 -10.20 -3.05 4.90
N GLU A 30 -10.80 -3.49 3.80
CA GLU A 30 -10.28 -4.63 3.05
C GLU A 30 -8.90 -4.33 2.49
N PHE A 31 -8.72 -3.14 1.92
CA PHE A 31 -7.45 -2.73 1.36
C PHE A 31 -6.35 -2.76 2.42
N TRP A 32 -6.60 -2.13 3.58
CA TRP A 32 -5.59 -2.06 4.63
C TRP A 32 -5.31 -3.43 5.24
N TRP A 33 -6.33 -4.24 5.43
CA TRP A 33 -6.13 -5.58 5.98
C TRP A 33 -5.28 -6.43 5.04
N ASN A 34 -5.61 -6.42 3.76
CA ASN A 34 -4.87 -7.21 2.80
C ASN A 34 -3.44 -6.73 2.66
N PHE A 35 -3.22 -5.41 2.69
CA PHE A 35 -1.87 -4.88 2.66
C PHE A 35 -1.09 -5.34 3.89
N LYS A 36 -1.69 -5.28 5.06
CA LYS A 36 -1.02 -5.70 6.28
C LYS A 36 -0.60 -7.17 6.20
N MET A 37 -1.48 -8.02 5.72
CA MET A 37 -1.17 -9.43 5.59
C MET A 37 -0.05 -9.68 4.59
N TRP A 38 -0.13 -9.01 3.44
CA TRP A 38 0.91 -9.12 2.44
C TRP A 38 2.25 -8.61 2.97
N PHE A 39 2.22 -7.48 3.66
CA PHE A 39 3.42 -6.86 4.21
C PHE A 39 4.10 -7.77 5.23
N SER A 40 3.33 -8.50 6.00
CA SER A 40 3.90 -9.36 7.05
C SER A 40 4.78 -10.46 6.47
N LEU A 41 4.63 -10.77 5.20
CA LEU A 41 5.49 -11.74 4.54
C LEU A 41 6.82 -11.13 4.13
N LYS A 42 6.92 -9.81 4.15
CA LYS A 42 8.13 -9.11 3.70
C LYS A 42 8.95 -8.61 4.88
N GLU A 43 8.30 -8.06 5.88
CA GLU A 43 8.96 -7.46 7.02
C GLU A 43 8.30 -7.92 8.31
N PRO A 44 9.09 -8.14 9.36
CA PRO A 44 8.52 -8.66 10.61
C PRO A 44 7.72 -7.62 11.40
N ASP A 45 8.01 -6.34 11.21
CA ASP A 45 7.39 -5.33 12.07
C ASP A 45 7.09 -4.05 11.33
N LEU A 46 5.80 -3.77 11.19
CA LEU A 46 5.33 -2.59 10.50
C LEU A 46 5.79 -1.29 11.15
N PHE A 47 5.96 -1.31 12.46
CA PHE A 47 6.30 -0.10 13.19
C PHE A 47 7.72 0.40 12.94
N TYR A 48 8.58 -0.47 12.44
CA TYR A 48 9.99 -0.11 12.26
C TYR A 48 10.36 0.19 10.81
N VAL A 49 9.36 0.21 9.94
CA VAL A 49 9.63 0.49 8.53
C VAL A 49 9.51 2.00 8.29
N ALA A 50 10.52 2.57 7.62
CA ALA A 50 10.48 3.99 7.28
C ALA A 50 9.34 4.28 6.30
N ASP A 51 8.81 5.51 6.36
CA ASP A 51 7.65 5.87 5.57
C ASP A 51 7.88 5.73 4.07
N ASP A 52 9.06 6.10 3.59
CA ASP A 52 9.34 5.98 2.16
C ASP A 52 9.39 4.52 1.74
N LYS A 53 9.94 3.67 2.59
CA LYS A 53 9.99 2.24 2.31
C LYS A 53 8.58 1.64 2.36
N LEU A 54 7.78 2.11 3.29
CA LEU A 54 6.39 1.66 3.39
C LEU A 54 5.62 1.97 2.11
N LEU A 55 5.82 3.17 1.55
CA LEU A 55 5.17 3.52 0.30
C LEU A 55 5.63 2.64 -0.85
N GLU A 56 6.92 2.31 -0.89
CA GLU A 56 7.41 1.41 -1.93
C GLU A 56 6.76 0.05 -1.84
N TYR A 57 6.63 -0.48 -0.63
CA TYR A 57 5.94 -1.75 -0.43
C TYR A 57 4.47 -1.65 -0.84
N MET A 58 3.83 -0.53 -0.52
CA MET A 58 2.42 -0.36 -0.88
C MET A 58 2.24 -0.33 -2.38
N LYS A 59 3.15 0.32 -3.11
CA LYS A 59 3.10 0.32 -4.56
C LYS A 59 3.25 -1.10 -5.12
N GLU A 60 4.17 -1.85 -4.56
CA GLU A 60 4.40 -3.23 -4.98
C GLU A 60 3.15 -4.09 -4.72
N PHE A 61 2.56 -3.94 -3.54
CA PHE A 61 1.35 -4.66 -3.19
C PHE A 61 0.22 -4.34 -4.16
N CYS A 62 0.02 -3.06 -4.45
CA CYS A 62 -1.06 -2.65 -5.33
C CYS A 62 -0.88 -3.21 -6.73
N LYS A 63 0.34 -3.22 -7.23
CA LYS A 63 0.60 -3.78 -8.56
C LYS A 63 0.32 -5.28 -8.59
N GLU A 64 0.82 -6.00 -7.59
CA GLU A 64 0.62 -7.45 -7.55
C GLU A 64 -0.85 -7.82 -7.45
N GLU A 65 -1.58 -7.17 -6.53
CA GLU A 65 -2.97 -7.49 -6.32
C GLU A 65 -3.83 -7.08 -7.51
N SER A 66 -3.48 -5.96 -8.12
CA SER A 66 -4.19 -5.49 -9.32
C SER A 66 -4.06 -6.51 -10.45
N GLU A 67 -2.86 -7.04 -10.65
CA GLU A 67 -2.62 -8.03 -11.69
C GLU A 67 -3.40 -9.31 -11.42
N LYS A 68 -3.43 -9.75 -10.17
CA LYS A 68 -4.20 -10.93 -9.80
C LYS A 68 -5.68 -10.72 -10.06
N TRP A 69 -6.19 -9.55 -9.70
CA TRP A 69 -7.61 -9.28 -9.87
C TRP A 69 -8.00 -9.25 -11.34
N ILE A 70 -7.17 -8.60 -12.16
CA ILE A 70 -7.43 -8.54 -13.61
C ILE A 70 -7.43 -9.94 -14.20
N ARG A 71 -6.46 -10.75 -13.80
CA ARG A 71 -6.34 -12.11 -14.32
C ARG A 71 -7.56 -12.95 -13.94
N SER A 72 -8.05 -12.78 -12.69
CA SER A 72 -9.20 -13.54 -12.22
C SER A 72 -10.49 -13.13 -12.91
N ASN A 73 -10.54 -11.93 -13.47
CA ASN A 73 -11.76 -11.40 -14.06
C ASN A 73 -11.70 -11.32 -15.59
N GLU A 74 -10.74 -11.96 -16.19
CA GLU A 74 -10.66 -12.01 -17.66
C GLU A 74 -11.63 -13.00 -18.27
#